data_f950d4bca50d69731f7d7d68a6172080
#
_entry.id   f950d4bca50d69731f7d7d68a6172080
#
_cell.length_a   1.000
_cell.length_b   1.000
_cell.length_c   1.000
_cell.angle_alpha   90.00
_cell.angle_beta   90.00
_cell.angle_gamma   90.00
#
_symmetry.space_group_name_H-M   'P 1'
#
loop_
_entity.id
_entity.type
_entity.pdbx_description
1 polymer ?
#
loop_
_entity_poly.entity_id
_entity_poly.type
_entity_poly.pdbx_seq_one_letter_code
_entity_poly.pdbx_strand_id
1 'polypeptide(L)'
;MVRPHTCFPLCLLIYRISNPTTLLPVPGDLLEQIFKHLDAQDVRKCMSVSKQINNFIRSSMILRYRLACHAAGVVDNTYCTLSFAARYEALMKREKAWCRFQPAFIKTFDSDDVHSRLPVWDLTSGVYLICDLSGHNLLYCFLPSTPDDVLRWTTIPNHTPIVEFAWNRPFIREVGMAIDEHDLMVTVFVCVRLNSIL
;
A
#
# COMPACT_ATOMS: atom_id res chain seq x y z
N MET A 1 15.73 -17.36 7.80
CA MET A 1 17.00 -17.16 8.56
C MET A 1 17.02 -15.69 8.99
N VAL A 2 16.49 -15.42 10.18
CA VAL A 2 16.31 -14.06 10.71
C VAL A 2 17.64 -13.60 11.33
N ARG A 3 18.21 -12.51 10.82
CA ARG A 3 19.39 -11.89 11.42
C ARG A 3 18.97 -11.13 12.70
N PRO A 4 19.66 -11.33 13.81
CA PRO A 4 19.38 -10.55 15.01
C PRO A 4 19.90 -9.12 14.81
N HIS A 5 19.00 -8.14 14.89
CA HIS A 5 19.37 -6.74 15.01
C HIS A 5 20.04 -6.53 16.38
N THR A 6 21.35 -6.38 16.38
CA THR A 6 22.10 -5.92 17.55
C THR A 6 21.68 -4.47 17.81
N CYS A 7 20.80 -4.29 18.78
CA CYS A 7 20.48 -3.00 19.34
C CYS A 7 21.71 -2.50 20.11
N PHE A 8 22.50 -1.62 19.50
CA PHE A 8 23.45 -0.82 20.25
C PHE A 8 22.67 0.17 21.11
N PRO A 9 22.80 0.13 22.45
CA PRO A 9 22.25 1.19 23.26
C PRO A 9 23.06 2.44 22.98
N LEU A 10 22.52 3.38 22.22
CA LEU A 10 23.02 4.74 22.15
C LEU A 10 22.83 5.34 23.54
N CYS A 11 23.84 5.21 24.39
CA CYS A 11 23.92 5.96 25.63
C CYS A 11 24.07 7.44 25.22
N LEU A 12 22.95 8.13 25.14
CA LEU A 12 22.92 9.59 25.04
C LEU A 12 23.55 10.13 26.33
N LEU A 13 24.82 10.52 26.26
CA LEU A 13 25.50 11.30 27.29
C LEU A 13 24.80 12.66 27.38
N ILE A 14 23.75 12.72 28.20
CA ILE A 14 23.09 13.98 28.53
C ILE A 14 24.02 14.72 29.50
N TYR A 15 24.88 15.55 28.94
CA TYR A 15 25.60 16.55 29.71
C TYR A 15 24.59 17.54 30.28
N ARG A 16 24.40 17.50 31.59
CA ARG A 16 23.58 18.45 32.34
C ARG A 16 24.33 19.79 32.36
N ILE A 17 24.11 20.64 31.34
CA ILE A 17 24.62 22.00 31.32
C ILE A 17 23.70 22.88 32.16
N SER A 18 24.28 23.50 33.18
CA SER A 18 23.62 24.24 34.26
C SER A 18 23.07 25.62 33.85
N ASN A 19 22.70 25.85 32.60
CA ASN A 19 22.05 27.10 32.16
C ASN A 19 20.79 26.82 31.38
N PRO A 20 19.63 27.32 31.81
CA PRO A 20 18.32 26.92 31.25
C PRO A 20 17.97 27.58 29.91
N THR A 21 18.84 28.32 29.28
CA THR A 21 18.49 29.16 28.11
C THR A 21 18.96 28.63 26.75
N THR A 22 19.90 27.67 26.67
CA THR A 22 20.36 27.13 25.37
C THR A 22 20.70 25.67 25.51
N LEU A 23 19.69 24.80 25.37
CA LEU A 23 19.88 23.35 25.53
C LEU A 23 20.52 22.64 24.32
N LEU A 24 20.72 23.32 23.21
CA LEU A 24 21.31 22.70 22.02
C LEU A 24 22.25 23.70 21.33
N PRO A 25 23.56 23.60 21.55
CA PRO A 25 24.55 24.35 20.77
C PRO A 25 24.70 23.82 19.34
N VAL A 26 23.86 22.81 18.96
CA VAL A 26 23.91 22.19 17.64
C VAL A 26 22.99 22.96 16.70
N PRO A 27 23.48 23.38 15.53
CA PRO A 27 22.66 24.01 14.49
C PRO A 27 21.44 23.11 14.12
N GLY A 28 20.31 23.74 13.85
CA GLY A 28 19.06 23.04 13.56
C GLY A 28 19.18 22.06 12.40
N ASP A 29 19.94 22.42 11.38
CA ASP A 29 20.17 21.55 10.21
C ASP A 29 20.89 20.25 10.58
N LEU A 30 21.86 20.32 11.48
CA LEU A 30 22.57 19.13 11.98
C LEU A 30 21.66 18.28 12.86
N LEU A 31 20.83 18.90 13.69
CA LEU A 31 19.82 18.16 14.47
C LEU A 31 18.83 17.44 13.56
N GLU A 32 18.35 18.08 12.50
CA GLU A 32 17.47 17.45 11.55
C GLU A 32 18.12 16.24 10.89
N GLN A 33 19.40 16.36 10.49
CA GLN A 33 20.16 15.24 9.95
C GLN A 33 20.28 14.08 10.95
N ILE A 34 20.61 14.38 12.20
CA ILE A 34 20.68 13.36 13.26
C ILE A 34 19.34 12.64 13.41
N PHE A 35 18.23 13.39 13.52
CA PHE A 35 16.90 12.80 13.67
C PHE A 35 16.42 12.04 12.43
N LYS A 36 16.93 12.35 11.24
CA LYS A 36 16.65 11.57 10.02
C LYS A 36 17.24 10.16 10.05
N HIS A 37 18.32 9.94 10.81
CA HIS A 37 18.93 8.61 10.96
C HIS A 37 18.29 7.75 12.05
N LEU A 38 17.48 8.34 12.93
CA LEU A 38 16.75 7.60 13.94
C LEU A 38 15.48 6.99 13.35
N ASP A 39 15.03 5.88 13.91
CA ASP A 39 13.70 5.40 13.59
C ASP A 39 12.59 6.29 14.19
N ALA A 40 11.37 6.12 13.73
CA ALA A 40 10.25 6.96 14.17
C ALA A 40 9.90 6.77 15.64
N GLN A 41 10.16 5.60 16.22
CA GLN A 41 9.92 5.33 17.64
C GLN A 41 10.92 6.09 18.50
N ASP A 42 12.19 6.09 18.12
CA ASP A 42 13.23 6.80 18.84
C ASP A 42 13.08 8.31 18.71
N VAL A 43 12.66 8.82 17.54
CA VAL A 43 12.27 10.23 17.40
C VAL A 43 11.13 10.58 18.37
N ARG A 44 10.12 9.72 18.52
CA ARG A 44 9.04 9.93 19.52
C ARG A 44 9.55 9.95 20.95
N LYS A 45 10.46 9.04 21.32
CA LYS A 45 11.09 9.05 22.64
C LYS A 45 11.85 10.37 22.86
N CYS A 46 12.60 10.85 21.87
CA CYS A 46 13.29 12.13 21.94
C CYS A 46 12.33 13.31 22.18
N MET A 47 11.12 13.30 21.62
CA MET A 47 10.11 14.34 21.88
C MET A 47 9.71 14.43 23.36
N SER A 48 9.81 13.35 24.13
CA SER A 48 9.50 13.35 25.57
C SER A 48 10.62 13.87 26.46
N VAL A 49 11.86 14.01 25.92
CA VAL A 49 13.03 14.41 26.71
C VAL A 49 12.99 15.89 27.07
N SER A 50 12.61 16.76 26.16
CA SER A 50 12.51 18.20 26.42
C SER A 50 11.51 18.90 25.52
N LYS A 51 10.96 20.03 26.01
CA LYS A 51 10.05 20.87 25.21
C LYS A 51 10.73 21.44 23.98
N GLN A 52 12.03 21.74 24.05
CA GLN A 52 12.79 22.30 22.93
C GLN A 52 12.94 21.27 21.81
N ILE A 53 13.32 20.04 22.12
CA ILE A 53 13.40 18.94 21.14
C ILE A 53 12.02 18.66 20.54
N ASN A 54 10.98 18.64 21.36
CA ASN A 54 9.61 18.46 20.88
C ASN A 54 9.21 19.54 19.88
N ASN A 55 9.43 20.81 20.23
CA ASN A 55 9.11 21.94 19.35
C ASN A 55 9.94 21.89 18.07
N PHE A 56 11.22 21.54 18.13
CA PHE A 56 12.06 21.37 16.97
C PHE A 56 11.53 20.28 16.03
N ILE A 57 11.26 19.09 16.55
CA ILE A 57 10.73 17.98 15.74
C ILE A 57 9.38 18.36 15.12
N ARG A 58 8.51 19.07 15.86
CA ARG A 58 7.22 19.54 15.35
C ARG A 58 7.35 20.66 14.31
N SER A 59 8.40 21.44 14.31
CA SER A 59 8.64 22.49 13.32
C SER A 59 9.23 21.94 12.02
N SER A 60 9.99 20.83 12.08
CA SER A 60 10.53 20.20 10.87
C SER A 60 9.46 19.44 10.09
N MET A 61 9.20 19.86 8.85
CA MET A 61 8.22 19.21 7.98
C MET A 61 8.62 17.76 7.64
N ILE A 62 9.91 17.51 7.45
CA ILE A 62 10.44 16.19 7.14
C ILE A 62 10.20 15.22 8.30
N LEU A 63 10.53 15.63 9.52
CA LEU A 63 10.33 14.77 10.69
C LEU A 63 8.85 14.52 10.97
N ARG A 64 8.00 15.54 10.81
CA ARG A 64 6.54 15.40 10.91
C ARG A 64 6.01 14.38 9.92
N TYR A 65 6.42 14.50 8.66
CA TYR A 65 6.00 13.56 7.61
C TYR A 65 6.42 12.13 7.92
N ARG A 66 7.69 11.91 8.31
CA ARG A 66 8.16 10.55 8.69
C ARG A 66 7.39 9.96 9.86
N LEU A 67 7.11 10.77 10.89
CA LEU A 67 6.29 10.33 12.03
C LEU A 67 4.86 9.99 11.59
N ALA A 68 4.29 10.74 10.66
CA ALA A 68 2.96 10.48 10.12
C ALA A 68 2.94 9.20 9.27
N CYS A 69 3.95 8.98 8.42
CA CYS A 69 4.08 7.73 7.66
C CYS A 69 4.13 6.50 8.58
N HIS A 70 4.97 6.57 9.63
CA HIS A 70 5.06 5.49 10.60
C HIS A 70 3.73 5.26 11.34
N ALA A 71 3.03 6.34 11.70
CA ALA A 71 1.74 6.22 12.38
C ALA A 71 0.66 5.61 11.49
N ALA A 72 0.70 5.89 10.20
CA ALA A 72 -0.20 5.38 9.18
C ALA A 72 0.20 3.99 8.64
N GLY A 73 1.35 3.45 9.05
CA GLY A 73 1.86 2.16 8.55
C GLY A 73 2.22 2.18 7.06
N VAL A 74 2.66 3.35 6.55
CA VAL A 74 3.03 3.50 5.13
C VAL A 74 4.50 3.79 4.94
N VAL A 75 5.03 3.34 3.81
CA VAL A 75 6.39 3.61 3.37
C VAL A 75 6.39 4.83 2.45
N ASP A 76 7.38 5.71 2.61
CA ASP A 76 7.55 6.87 1.74
C ASP A 76 8.02 6.44 0.34
N ASN A 77 7.38 7.00 -0.69
CA ASN A 77 7.86 6.84 -2.06
C ASN A 77 8.98 7.85 -2.34
N THR A 78 10.22 7.37 -2.32
CA THR A 78 11.41 8.19 -2.56
C THR A 78 11.48 8.79 -3.97
N TYR A 79 10.77 8.21 -4.94
CA TYR A 79 10.68 8.70 -6.32
C TYR A 79 9.60 9.76 -6.53
N CYS A 80 8.81 10.03 -5.50
CA CYS A 80 7.76 11.05 -5.58
C CYS A 80 8.36 12.45 -5.72
N THR A 81 7.92 13.20 -6.71
CA THR A 81 8.40 14.56 -7.00
C THR A 81 7.77 15.64 -6.13
N LEU A 82 6.74 15.29 -5.36
CA LEU A 82 6.06 16.24 -4.46
C LEU A 82 6.96 16.63 -3.28
N SER A 83 6.82 17.87 -2.82
CA SER A 83 7.48 18.34 -1.60
C SER A 83 7.00 17.55 -0.37
N PHE A 84 7.81 17.51 0.69
CA PHE A 84 7.40 16.87 1.95
C PHE A 84 6.12 17.46 2.55
N ALA A 85 5.89 18.76 2.36
CA ALA A 85 4.64 19.41 2.79
C ALA A 85 3.43 18.83 2.03
N ALA A 86 3.51 18.75 0.69
CA ALA A 86 2.45 18.22 -0.13
C ALA A 86 2.18 16.73 0.15
N ARG A 87 3.25 15.92 0.36
CA ARG A 87 3.13 14.52 0.76
C ARG A 87 2.45 14.38 2.13
N TYR A 88 2.82 15.24 3.09
CA TYR A 88 2.20 15.26 4.41
C TYR A 88 0.71 15.57 4.35
N GLU A 89 0.33 16.59 3.59
CA GLU A 89 -1.08 16.98 3.40
C GLU A 89 -1.89 15.87 2.75
N ALA A 90 -1.34 15.26 1.69
CA ALA A 90 -1.98 14.14 1.01
C ALA A 90 -2.20 12.95 1.96
N LEU A 91 -1.18 12.60 2.77
CA LEU A 91 -1.27 11.54 3.77
C LEU A 91 -2.35 11.86 4.81
N MET A 92 -2.33 13.08 5.37
CA MET A 92 -3.32 13.47 6.38
C MET A 92 -4.74 13.49 5.84
N LYS A 93 -4.93 13.91 4.57
CA LYS A 93 -6.21 13.87 3.89
C LYS A 93 -6.70 12.43 3.75
N ARG A 94 -5.82 11.52 3.34
CA ARG A 94 -6.13 10.08 3.22
C ARG A 94 -6.53 9.49 4.56
N GLU A 95 -5.72 9.68 5.60
CA GLU A 95 -6.01 9.15 6.94
C GLU A 95 -7.34 9.67 7.49
N LYS A 96 -7.62 10.96 7.29
CA LYS A 96 -8.89 11.55 7.71
C LYS A 96 -10.07 10.95 6.95
N ALA A 97 -9.92 10.68 5.66
CA ALA A 97 -10.94 10.05 4.84
C ALA A 97 -11.24 8.61 5.33
N TRP A 98 -10.19 7.83 5.59
CA TRP A 98 -10.30 6.49 6.16
C TRP A 98 -10.98 6.48 7.53
N CYS A 99 -10.56 7.35 8.46
CA CYS A 99 -11.18 7.46 9.77
C CYS A 99 -12.67 7.80 9.74
N ARG A 100 -13.13 8.45 8.67
CA ARG A 100 -14.53 8.87 8.51
C ARG A 100 -15.31 7.99 7.54
N PHE A 101 -14.69 6.99 6.96
CA PHE A 101 -15.25 6.20 5.86
C PHE A 101 -15.80 7.08 4.72
N GLN A 102 -15.07 8.16 4.41
CA GLN A 102 -15.41 9.09 3.34
C GLN A 102 -14.60 8.77 2.10
N PRO A 103 -15.18 8.17 1.06
CA PRO A 103 -14.47 7.97 -0.20
C PRO A 103 -14.13 9.33 -0.84
N ALA A 104 -13.00 9.39 -1.55
CA ALA A 104 -12.60 10.58 -2.28
C ALA A 104 -13.60 10.89 -3.41
N PHE A 105 -14.15 9.86 -4.03
CA PHE A 105 -15.24 9.89 -5.01
C PHE A 105 -15.93 8.52 -5.05
N ILE A 106 -17.09 8.49 -5.65
CA ILE A 106 -17.85 7.26 -5.94
C ILE A 106 -18.07 7.24 -7.43
N LYS A 107 -17.78 6.11 -8.06
CA LYS A 107 -17.99 5.90 -9.48
C LYS A 107 -18.79 4.62 -9.68
N THR A 108 -19.91 4.75 -10.39
CA THR A 108 -20.72 3.60 -10.80
C THR A 108 -20.41 3.28 -12.26
N PHE A 109 -20.30 2.03 -12.57
CA PHE A 109 -20.15 1.54 -13.94
C PHE A 109 -21.13 0.39 -14.17
N ASP A 110 -21.69 0.37 -15.37
CA ASP A 110 -22.54 -0.74 -15.78
C ASP A 110 -21.65 -1.94 -16.10
N SER A 111 -22.06 -3.06 -15.58
CA SER A 111 -21.35 -4.32 -15.72
C SER A 111 -22.19 -5.36 -16.49
N ASP A 112 -23.15 -4.88 -17.28
CA ASP A 112 -24.11 -5.76 -17.96
C ASP A 112 -23.44 -6.83 -18.82
N ASP A 113 -22.29 -6.53 -19.37
CA ASP A 113 -21.49 -7.46 -20.16
C ASP A 113 -20.54 -8.34 -19.31
N VAL A 114 -20.46 -8.10 -18.00
CA VAL A 114 -19.38 -8.59 -17.15
C VAL A 114 -19.88 -9.46 -15.99
N HIS A 115 -21.20 -9.62 -15.85
CA HIS A 115 -21.75 -10.44 -14.76
C HIS A 115 -21.46 -11.92 -14.97
N SER A 116 -20.49 -12.41 -14.26
CA SER A 116 -20.28 -13.86 -14.10
C SER A 116 -21.40 -14.48 -13.25
N ARG A 117 -21.90 -15.62 -13.66
CA ARG A 117 -22.78 -16.45 -12.83
C ARG A 117 -22.05 -17.00 -11.60
N LEU A 118 -20.72 -17.02 -11.65
CA LEU A 118 -19.85 -17.42 -10.56
C LEU A 118 -19.12 -16.16 -10.07
N PRO A 119 -19.17 -15.84 -8.77
CA PRO A 119 -18.52 -14.66 -8.22
C PRO A 119 -17.01 -14.90 -8.07
N VAL A 120 -16.32 -15.16 -9.19
CA VAL A 120 -14.87 -15.28 -9.21
C VAL A 120 -14.30 -13.90 -9.51
N TRP A 121 -13.74 -13.28 -8.50
CA TRP A 121 -13.14 -11.96 -8.59
C TRP A 121 -11.99 -11.81 -7.59
N ASP A 122 -11.11 -10.90 -7.88
CA ASP A 122 -10.07 -10.45 -6.96
C ASP A 122 -9.83 -8.94 -7.12
N LEU A 123 -9.42 -8.31 -6.05
CA LEU A 123 -9.10 -6.88 -6.01
C LEU A 123 -7.80 -6.67 -5.26
N THR A 124 -6.73 -6.47 -6.00
CA THR A 124 -5.39 -6.28 -5.46
C THR A 124 -4.72 -5.12 -6.14
N SER A 125 -4.10 -4.21 -5.36
CA SER A 125 -3.25 -3.12 -5.87
C SER A 125 -3.92 -2.19 -6.86
N GLY A 126 -5.23 -2.00 -6.74
CA GLY A 126 -6.00 -1.16 -7.67
C GLY A 126 -6.33 -1.82 -8.99
N VAL A 127 -6.04 -3.12 -9.14
CA VAL A 127 -6.49 -3.95 -10.25
C VAL A 127 -7.71 -4.74 -9.81
N TYR A 128 -8.80 -4.60 -10.54
CA TYR A 128 -10.01 -5.39 -10.35
C TYR A 128 -10.09 -6.45 -11.45
N LEU A 129 -10.13 -7.70 -11.04
CA LEU A 129 -10.13 -8.89 -11.89
C LEU A 129 -11.45 -9.64 -11.69
N ILE A 130 -12.05 -10.06 -12.78
CA ILE A 130 -13.29 -10.85 -12.74
C ILE A 130 -13.26 -11.93 -13.81
N CYS A 131 -14.08 -12.96 -13.61
CA CYS A 131 -14.37 -13.95 -14.63
C CYS A 131 -15.59 -13.50 -15.47
N ASP A 132 -15.57 -13.79 -16.77
CA ASP A 132 -16.69 -13.51 -17.66
C ASP A 132 -17.91 -14.42 -17.38
N LEU A 133 -19.04 -14.12 -18.02
CA LEU A 133 -20.29 -14.89 -17.90
C LEU A 133 -20.13 -16.36 -18.31
N SER A 134 -19.21 -16.65 -19.19
CA SER A 134 -18.94 -18.01 -19.66
C SER A 134 -18.16 -18.85 -18.66
N GLY A 135 -17.48 -18.22 -17.71
CA GLY A 135 -16.57 -18.86 -16.77
C GLY A 135 -15.24 -19.28 -17.40
N HIS A 136 -14.92 -18.77 -18.58
CA HIS A 136 -13.75 -19.22 -19.34
C HIS A 136 -12.68 -18.14 -19.51
N ASN A 137 -13.05 -16.87 -19.46
CA ASN A 137 -12.12 -15.76 -19.66
C ASN A 137 -12.02 -14.92 -18.39
N LEU A 138 -10.83 -14.36 -18.17
CA LEU A 138 -10.59 -13.34 -17.16
C LEU A 138 -10.58 -11.96 -17.81
N LEU A 139 -11.22 -11.02 -17.14
CA LEU A 139 -11.21 -9.62 -17.50
C LEU A 139 -10.64 -8.84 -16.33
N TYR A 140 -9.82 -7.86 -16.64
CA TYR A 140 -9.32 -6.95 -15.61
C TYR A 140 -9.50 -5.50 -16.03
N CYS A 141 -9.57 -4.63 -15.04
CA CYS A 141 -9.46 -3.20 -15.22
C CYS A 141 -8.64 -2.57 -14.09
N PHE A 142 -7.99 -1.46 -14.39
CA PHE A 142 -7.42 -0.61 -13.35
C PHE A 142 -8.52 0.24 -12.74
N LEU A 143 -8.58 0.24 -11.40
CA LEU A 143 -9.51 1.12 -10.71
C LEU A 143 -9.14 2.59 -10.95
N PRO A 144 -10.14 3.47 -11.12
CA PRO A 144 -9.89 4.88 -11.37
C PRO A 144 -9.22 5.54 -10.16
N SER A 145 -8.18 6.31 -10.41
CA SER A 145 -7.51 7.14 -9.42
C SER A 145 -8.16 8.51 -9.27
N THR A 146 -8.89 8.95 -10.31
CA THR A 146 -9.64 10.21 -10.36
C THR A 146 -11.07 9.98 -10.86
N PRO A 147 -12.00 10.90 -10.58
CA PRO A 147 -13.37 10.80 -11.08
C PRO A 147 -13.47 10.74 -12.61
N ASP A 148 -12.50 11.34 -13.31
CA ASP A 148 -12.48 11.46 -14.76
C ASP A 148 -11.87 10.25 -15.48
N ASP A 149 -11.19 9.38 -14.75
CA ASP A 149 -10.58 8.18 -15.33
C ASP A 149 -11.66 7.26 -15.89
N VAL A 150 -11.44 6.77 -17.10
CA VAL A 150 -12.36 5.84 -17.77
C VAL A 150 -11.95 4.40 -17.46
N LEU A 151 -12.87 3.61 -16.92
CA LEU A 151 -12.68 2.18 -16.75
C LEU A 151 -12.60 1.50 -18.13
N ARG A 152 -11.55 0.73 -18.34
CA ARG A 152 -11.37 -0.07 -19.56
C ARG A 152 -11.12 -1.52 -19.16
N TRP A 153 -12.03 -2.37 -19.59
CA TRP A 153 -11.88 -3.80 -19.44
C TRP A 153 -10.92 -4.38 -20.49
N THR A 154 -10.02 -5.19 -20.03
CA THR A 154 -9.07 -5.92 -20.88
C THR A 154 -9.23 -7.40 -20.62
N THR A 155 -9.37 -8.18 -21.69
CA THR A 155 -9.44 -9.64 -21.57
C THR A 155 -8.03 -10.21 -21.47
N ILE A 156 -7.81 -11.06 -20.48
CA ILE A 156 -6.59 -11.86 -20.38
C ILE A 156 -6.79 -13.08 -21.29
N PRO A 157 -5.94 -13.23 -22.32
CA PRO A 157 -6.02 -14.39 -23.18
C PRO A 157 -5.82 -15.67 -22.35
N ASN A 158 -6.75 -16.60 -22.45
CA ASN A 158 -6.60 -17.88 -21.79
C ASN A 158 -5.56 -18.72 -22.53
N HIS A 159 -4.31 -18.61 -22.12
CA HIS A 159 -3.19 -19.42 -22.60
C HIS A 159 -3.06 -20.75 -21.86
N THR A 160 -4.13 -21.23 -21.26
CA THR A 160 -4.07 -22.62 -20.80
C THR A 160 -3.63 -23.45 -22.00
N PRO A 161 -2.50 -24.18 -21.90
CA PRO A 161 -2.22 -25.19 -22.88
C PRO A 161 -3.47 -26.06 -22.88
N ILE A 162 -4.19 -26.02 -23.99
CA ILE A 162 -5.31 -26.91 -24.23
C ILE A 162 -4.68 -28.30 -24.16
N VAL A 163 -4.58 -28.84 -22.93
CA VAL A 163 -4.52 -30.26 -22.80
C VAL A 163 -5.82 -30.64 -23.47
N GLU A 164 -5.75 -31.24 -24.65
CA GLU A 164 -6.87 -31.71 -25.43
C GLU A 164 -7.67 -32.70 -24.60
N PHE A 165 -8.33 -32.23 -23.55
CA PHE A 165 -9.43 -32.94 -22.92
C PHE A 165 -10.62 -32.78 -23.86
N ALA A 166 -10.76 -33.72 -24.75
CA ALA A 166 -11.66 -33.75 -25.90
C ALA A 166 -13.14 -33.45 -25.60
N TRP A 167 -13.54 -33.20 -24.35
CA TRP A 167 -14.95 -33.22 -23.96
C TRP A 167 -15.48 -32.10 -23.05
N ASN A 168 -14.62 -31.28 -22.41
CA ASN A 168 -15.12 -30.15 -21.61
C ASN A 168 -14.12 -29.03 -21.47
N ARG A 169 -14.58 -27.81 -21.73
CA ARG A 169 -13.81 -26.59 -21.42
C ARG A 169 -13.70 -26.43 -19.91
N PRO A 170 -12.49 -26.21 -19.36
CA PRO A 170 -12.32 -25.98 -17.95
C PRO A 170 -12.98 -24.65 -17.53
N PHE A 171 -13.67 -24.67 -16.40
CA PHE A 171 -14.22 -23.46 -15.78
C PHE A 171 -13.23 -22.89 -14.78
N ILE A 172 -13.12 -21.57 -14.75
CA ILE A 172 -12.38 -20.86 -13.72
C ILE A 172 -13.16 -20.94 -12.42
N ARG A 173 -12.54 -21.51 -11.40
CA ARG A 173 -13.14 -21.71 -10.08
C ARG A 173 -12.71 -20.64 -9.10
N GLU A 174 -11.45 -20.24 -9.17
CA GLU A 174 -10.82 -19.32 -8.24
C GLU A 174 -9.68 -18.59 -8.93
N VAL A 175 -9.44 -17.36 -8.50
CA VAL A 175 -8.33 -16.55 -8.95
C VAL A 175 -7.75 -15.81 -7.75
N GLY A 176 -6.44 -15.62 -7.75
CA GLY A 176 -5.74 -14.80 -6.76
C GLY A 176 -4.61 -14.04 -7.42
N MET A 177 -4.40 -12.81 -6.97
CA MET A 177 -3.33 -11.93 -7.47
C MET A 177 -2.34 -11.58 -6.37
N ALA A 178 -1.06 -11.59 -6.71
CA ALA A 178 0.04 -11.08 -5.90
C ALA A 178 0.94 -10.21 -6.78
N ILE A 179 0.35 -9.17 -7.37
CA ILE A 179 0.98 -8.36 -8.42
C ILE A 179 2.13 -7.54 -7.83
N ASP A 180 1.90 -6.85 -6.70
CA ASP A 180 2.91 -5.95 -6.11
C ASP A 180 4.15 -6.68 -5.59
N GLU A 181 4.00 -7.93 -5.17
CA GLU A 181 5.07 -8.67 -4.52
C GLU A 181 5.82 -9.58 -5.50
N HIS A 182 5.11 -10.13 -6.48
CA HIS A 182 5.64 -11.23 -7.29
C HIS A 182 5.27 -11.18 -8.78
N ASP A 183 4.56 -10.17 -9.26
CA ASP A 183 3.99 -10.12 -10.61
C ASP A 183 3.20 -11.41 -10.96
N LEU A 184 2.52 -11.98 -9.98
CA LEU A 184 1.92 -13.29 -10.05
C LEU A 184 0.39 -13.21 -10.05
N MET A 185 -0.21 -13.98 -10.96
CA MET A 185 -1.62 -14.31 -10.95
C MET A 185 -1.77 -15.84 -10.96
N VAL A 186 -2.59 -16.36 -10.07
CA VAL A 186 -2.89 -17.79 -9.97
C VAL A 186 -4.36 -18.02 -10.34
N THR A 187 -4.61 -18.96 -11.23
CA THR A 187 -5.96 -19.34 -11.65
C THR A 187 -6.17 -20.83 -11.43
N VAL A 188 -7.24 -21.16 -10.73
CA VAL A 188 -7.65 -22.54 -10.47
C VAL A 188 -8.78 -22.93 -11.42
N PHE A 189 -8.55 -23.97 -12.20
CA PHE A 189 -9.53 -24.51 -13.13
C PHE A 189 -10.16 -25.79 -12.60
N VAL A 190 -11.45 -25.97 -12.85
CA VAL A 190 -12.17 -27.20 -12.60
C VAL A 190 -12.60 -27.80 -13.92
N CYS A 191 -12.20 -29.07 -14.13
CA CYS A 191 -12.63 -29.85 -15.27
C CYS A 191 -13.71 -30.85 -14.80
N VAL A 192 -14.92 -30.71 -15.30
CA VAL A 192 -16.01 -31.69 -15.01
C VAL A 192 -15.89 -32.84 -16.00
N ARG A 193 -15.57 -34.02 -15.51
CA ARG A 193 -15.58 -35.22 -16.32
C ARG A 193 -17.05 -35.73 -16.40
N LEU A 194 -17.69 -35.54 -17.54
CA LEU A 194 -18.97 -36.20 -17.78
C LEU A 194 -18.67 -37.71 -17.96
N ASN A 195 -18.95 -38.50 -16.93
CA ASN A 195 -19.02 -39.92 -17.11
C ASN A 195 -20.23 -40.17 -18.01
N SER A 196 -19.99 -40.56 -19.25
CA SER A 196 -21.02 -41.12 -20.10
C SER A 196 -21.53 -42.38 -19.42
N ILE A 197 -22.72 -42.30 -18.82
CA ILE A 197 -23.47 -43.46 -18.41
C ILE A 197 -24.01 -44.04 -19.73
N LEU A 198 -23.37 -45.10 -20.18
CA LEU A 198 -23.89 -46.01 -21.21
C LEU A 198 -24.93 -46.94 -20.58
#